data_ac61969a4e1e8377fbe32edb254f4c80
#
_entry.id   ac61969a4e1e8377fbe32edb254f4c80
#
_cell.length_a   1.000
_cell.length_b   1.000
_cell.length_c   1.000
_cell.angle_alpha   90.00
_cell.angle_beta   90.00
_cell.angle_gamma   90.00
#
_symmetry.space_group_name_H-M   'P 1'
#
loop_
_entity.id
_entity.type
_entity.pdbx_description
1 polymer ?
#
loop_
_entity_poly.entity_id
_entity_poly.type
_entity_poly.pdbx_seq_one_letter_code
_entity_poly.pdbx_strand_id
1 'polypeptide(L)'
;MIAPSASMTIHPIRTSGTMIAAPQTYHYFERLQERIVRFVTKNSRISRERFLSLMMSTEDLASDVGSVIYGEEAVEEGLIDRLGSLSDALDALYGLIEQRKSAPPKQEEKA
;
A
#
# COMPACT_ATOMS: atom_id res chain seq x y z
N MET A 1 4.17 1.53 -10.11
CA MET A 1 4.51 2.85 -10.67
C MET A 1 3.38 3.81 -10.38
N ILE A 2 3.67 5.06 -10.14
CA ILE A 2 2.67 6.12 -9.85
C ILE A 2 3.02 7.38 -10.65
N ALA A 3 1.99 8.09 -11.15
CA ALA A 3 2.21 9.38 -11.79
C ALA A 3 2.58 10.45 -10.74
N PRO A 4 3.45 11.43 -11.07
CA PRO A 4 3.85 12.47 -10.11
C PRO A 4 2.67 13.29 -9.55
N SER A 5 1.64 13.51 -10.37
CA SER A 5 0.44 14.28 -10.01
C SER A 5 -0.64 13.45 -9.31
N ALA A 6 -0.47 12.15 -9.21
CA ALA A 6 -1.42 11.29 -8.51
C ALA A 6 -1.30 11.44 -7.00
N SER A 7 -2.38 11.23 -6.29
CA SER A 7 -2.42 11.22 -4.84
C SER A 7 -2.90 9.87 -4.29
N MET A 8 -2.41 9.55 -3.12
CA MET A 8 -2.85 8.40 -2.33
C MET A 8 -3.31 8.87 -0.97
N THR A 9 -4.39 8.30 -0.48
CA THR A 9 -4.84 8.52 0.90
C THR A 9 -4.61 7.26 1.72
N ILE A 10 -3.93 7.44 2.85
CA ILE A 10 -3.69 6.36 3.82
C ILE A 10 -4.51 6.69 5.05
N HIS A 11 -5.44 5.82 5.41
CA HIS A 11 -6.31 6.03 6.56
C HIS A 11 -6.62 4.70 7.27
N PRO A 12 -7.04 4.75 8.55
CA PRO A 12 -7.51 3.57 9.25
C PRO A 12 -8.75 2.97 8.58
N ILE A 13 -9.03 1.71 8.87
CA ILE A 13 -10.29 1.08 8.49
C ILE A 13 -11.44 1.86 9.12
N ARG A 14 -12.48 2.08 8.34
CA ARG A 14 -13.70 2.77 8.75
C ARG A 14 -14.91 1.88 8.55
N THR A 15 -15.91 2.15 9.36
CA THR A 15 -17.24 1.56 9.20
C THR A 15 -18.31 2.61 9.46
N SER A 16 -19.49 2.37 8.95
CA SER A 16 -20.68 3.16 9.25
C SER A 16 -21.85 2.23 9.54
N GLY A 17 -22.76 2.67 10.39
CA GLY A 17 -23.95 1.91 10.77
C GLY A 17 -24.03 1.62 12.27
N THR A 18 -25.08 0.88 12.66
CA THR A 18 -25.30 0.49 14.04
C THR A 18 -24.46 -0.71 14.40
N MET A 19 -23.73 -0.63 15.51
CA MET A 19 -22.93 -1.74 16.02
C MET A 19 -23.53 -2.32 17.28
N ILE A 20 -23.57 -3.65 17.33
CA ILE A 20 -23.97 -4.43 18.50
C ILE A 20 -22.70 -5.14 19.01
N ALA A 21 -22.54 -5.28 20.33
CA ALA A 21 -21.38 -5.92 20.95
C ALA A 21 -20.05 -5.21 20.64
N ALA A 22 -19.92 -3.98 21.11
CA ALA A 22 -18.77 -3.11 20.85
C ALA A 22 -17.38 -3.73 21.07
N PRO A 23 -17.09 -4.55 22.13
CA PRO A 23 -15.78 -5.16 22.29
C PRO A 23 -15.41 -6.12 21.15
N GLN A 24 -16.33 -6.97 20.71
CA GLN A 24 -16.10 -7.93 19.63
C GLN A 24 -15.91 -7.21 18.29
N THR A 25 -16.67 -6.16 18.05
CA THR A 25 -16.57 -5.32 16.85
C THR A 25 -15.22 -4.61 16.82
N TYR A 26 -14.77 -4.05 17.94
CA TYR A 26 -13.46 -3.43 18.05
C TYR A 26 -12.32 -4.41 17.70
N HIS A 27 -12.31 -5.61 18.26
CA HIS A 27 -11.33 -6.64 17.97
C HIS A 27 -11.38 -7.10 16.50
N TYR A 28 -12.55 -7.17 15.92
CA TYR A 28 -12.69 -7.49 14.50
C TYR A 28 -12.02 -6.45 13.61
N PHE A 29 -12.23 -5.15 13.87
CA PHE A 29 -11.59 -4.08 13.11
C PHE A 29 -10.09 -4.00 13.34
N GLU A 30 -9.59 -4.24 14.54
CA GLU A 30 -8.16 -4.35 14.79
C GLU A 30 -7.52 -5.44 13.93
N ARG A 31 -8.16 -6.59 13.84
CA ARG A 31 -7.68 -7.70 13.02
C ARG A 31 -7.69 -7.38 11.52
N LEU A 32 -8.73 -6.73 11.03
CA LEU A 32 -8.80 -6.27 9.63
C LEU A 32 -7.70 -5.25 9.32
N GLN A 33 -7.51 -4.28 10.18
CA GLN A 33 -6.47 -3.26 10.02
C GLN A 33 -5.09 -3.89 10.03
N GLU A 34 -4.82 -4.79 10.95
CA GLU A 34 -3.56 -5.52 11.02
C GLU A 34 -3.28 -6.34 9.73
N ARG A 35 -4.29 -6.95 9.17
CA ARG A 35 -4.15 -7.67 7.88
C ARG A 35 -3.75 -6.75 6.75
N ILE A 36 -4.32 -5.55 6.68
CA ILE A 36 -3.97 -4.55 5.65
C ILE A 36 -2.55 -4.04 5.88
N VAL A 37 -2.21 -3.66 7.10
CA VAL A 37 -0.85 -3.20 7.45
C VAL A 37 0.18 -4.26 7.07
N ARG A 38 -0.06 -5.49 7.41
CA ARG A 38 0.82 -6.62 7.08
C ARG A 38 0.94 -6.85 5.58
N PHE A 39 -0.17 -6.75 4.85
CA PHE A 39 -0.17 -6.87 3.40
C PHE A 39 0.67 -5.76 2.74
N VAL A 40 0.46 -4.52 3.13
CA VAL A 40 1.19 -3.37 2.57
C VAL A 40 2.68 -3.47 2.89
N THR A 41 3.06 -3.73 4.12
CA THR A 41 4.47 -3.80 4.53
C THR A 41 5.21 -5.00 3.93
N LYS A 42 4.51 -6.09 3.68
CA LYS A 42 5.08 -7.26 3.00
C LYS A 42 5.34 -7.01 1.51
N ASN A 43 4.50 -6.21 0.86
CA ASN A 43 4.53 -6.00 -0.60
C ASN A 43 5.13 -4.64 -1.01
N SER A 44 5.68 -3.90 -0.08
CA SER A 44 6.34 -2.61 -0.31
C SER A 44 7.61 -2.49 0.53
N ARG A 45 8.31 -1.37 0.42
CA ARG A 45 9.53 -1.10 1.20
C ARG A 45 9.29 -0.22 2.41
N ILE A 46 8.05 0.25 2.61
CA ILE A 46 7.72 1.07 3.79
C ILE A 46 7.81 0.24 5.07
N SER A 47 8.34 0.84 6.13
CA SER A 47 8.32 0.22 7.44
C SER A 47 6.92 0.22 8.05
N ARG A 48 6.66 -0.74 8.94
CA ARG A 48 5.41 -0.80 9.68
C ARG A 48 5.17 0.48 10.48
N GLU A 49 6.18 0.96 11.18
CA GLU A 49 6.12 2.15 12.02
C GLU A 49 5.78 3.40 11.20
N ARG A 50 6.40 3.54 10.03
CA ARG A 50 6.11 4.68 9.16
C ARG A 50 4.72 4.60 8.56
N PHE A 51 4.30 3.44 8.13
CA PHE A 51 2.95 3.24 7.59
C PHE A 51 1.86 3.54 8.63
N LEU A 52 2.03 3.07 9.86
CA LEU A 52 1.12 3.38 10.96
C LEU A 52 1.13 4.87 11.32
N SER A 53 2.28 5.52 11.28
CA SER A 53 2.40 6.98 11.50
C SER A 53 1.59 7.77 10.48
N LEU A 54 1.68 7.41 9.19
CA LEU A 54 0.89 8.04 8.13
C LEU A 54 -0.62 7.76 8.30
N MET A 55 -0.96 6.54 8.63
CA MET A 55 -2.36 6.10 8.82
C MET A 55 -3.04 6.84 9.96
N MET A 56 -2.33 7.12 11.05
CA MET A 56 -2.86 7.72 12.27
C MET A 56 -2.61 9.22 12.38
N SER A 57 -2.08 9.86 11.35
CA SER A 57 -1.86 11.31 11.34
C SER A 57 -3.18 12.07 11.41
N THR A 58 -3.18 13.17 12.15
CA THR A 58 -4.32 14.09 12.29
C THR A 58 -4.07 15.44 11.63
N GLU A 59 -2.97 15.59 10.90
CA GLU A 59 -2.52 16.87 10.36
C GLU A 59 -3.06 17.17 8.95
N ASP A 60 -3.15 16.14 8.09
CA ASP A 60 -3.47 16.33 6.67
C ASP A 60 -4.96 16.44 6.35
N LEU A 61 -5.79 15.78 7.13
CA LEU A 61 -7.24 15.72 6.92
C LEU A 61 -7.93 16.57 7.98
N ALA A 62 -8.62 17.61 7.57
CA ALA A 62 -9.18 18.64 8.46
C ALA A 62 -10.15 18.12 9.53
N SER A 63 -10.83 17.01 9.27
CA SER A 63 -11.84 16.43 10.19
C SER A 63 -11.74 14.91 10.32
N ASP A 64 -10.58 14.35 9.94
CA ASP A 64 -10.42 12.91 9.87
C ASP A 64 -8.98 12.48 10.19
N VAL A 65 -8.74 11.19 10.28
CA VAL A 65 -7.44 10.58 10.56
C VAL A 65 -6.88 9.97 9.28
N GLY A 66 -5.62 10.25 8.98
CA GLY A 66 -4.91 9.73 7.83
C GLY A 66 -3.99 10.75 7.19
N SER A 67 -3.39 10.35 6.09
CA SER A 67 -2.45 11.17 5.33
C SER A 67 -2.77 11.13 3.84
N VAL A 68 -2.59 12.27 3.18
CA VAL A 68 -2.61 12.37 1.71
C VAL A 68 -1.18 12.58 1.24
N ILE A 69 -0.68 11.71 0.38
CA ILE A 69 0.64 11.80 -0.21
C ILE A 69 0.56 11.79 -1.72
N TYR A 70 1.47 12.50 -2.38
CA TYR A 70 1.56 12.56 -3.82
C TYR A 70 2.56 11.54 -4.36
N GLY A 71 2.63 11.42 -5.69
CA GLY A 71 3.43 10.37 -6.33
C GLY A 71 4.89 10.34 -5.89
N GLU A 72 5.55 11.49 -5.79
CA GLU A 72 6.94 11.57 -5.34
C GLU A 72 7.09 11.07 -3.90
N GLU A 73 6.22 11.52 -3.00
CA GLU A 73 6.22 11.08 -1.61
C GLU A 73 5.93 9.57 -1.48
N ALA A 74 5.02 9.03 -2.32
CA ALA A 74 4.73 7.60 -2.33
C ALA A 74 5.96 6.75 -2.67
N VAL A 75 6.84 7.25 -3.54
CA VAL A 75 8.10 6.61 -3.86
C VAL A 75 9.12 6.77 -2.74
N GLU A 76 9.26 7.96 -2.18
CA GLU A 76 10.17 8.24 -1.05
C GLU A 76 9.82 7.40 0.17
N GLU A 77 8.52 7.25 0.48
CA GLU A 77 8.04 6.43 1.61
C GLU A 77 8.17 4.92 1.34
N GLY A 78 8.45 4.51 0.13
CA GLY A 78 8.62 3.10 -0.23
C GLY A 78 7.32 2.35 -0.48
N LEU A 79 6.19 3.04 -0.63
CA LEU A 79 4.91 2.44 -0.97
C LEU A 79 4.84 2.02 -2.43
N ILE A 80 5.41 2.83 -3.30
CA ILE A 80 5.47 2.60 -4.74
C ILE A 80 6.93 2.61 -5.19
N ASP A 81 7.27 1.81 -6.19
CA ASP A 81 8.66 1.63 -6.60
C ASP A 81 9.20 2.77 -7.47
N ARG A 82 8.37 3.32 -8.37
CA ARG A 82 8.82 4.30 -9.37
C ARG A 82 7.73 5.28 -9.77
N LEU A 83 8.16 6.50 -10.08
CA LEU A 83 7.35 7.47 -10.81
C LEU A 83 7.30 7.08 -12.30
N GLY A 84 6.20 7.38 -12.95
CA GLY A 84 6.08 7.22 -14.39
C GLY A 84 4.66 7.40 -14.90
N SER A 85 4.57 7.60 -16.22
CA SER A 85 3.32 7.68 -16.97
C SER A 85 2.77 6.28 -17.29
N LEU A 86 1.60 6.23 -17.90
CA LEU A 86 1.06 4.98 -18.46
C LEU A 86 2.02 4.36 -19.49
N SER A 87 2.61 5.19 -20.35
CA SER A 87 3.60 4.74 -21.32
C SER A 87 4.83 4.10 -20.64
N ASP A 88 5.35 4.73 -19.60
CA ASP A 88 6.45 4.19 -18.81
C ASP A 88 6.08 2.86 -18.14
N ALA A 89 4.84 2.73 -17.66
CA ALA A 89 4.35 1.49 -17.07
C ALA A 89 4.28 0.35 -18.09
N LEU A 90 3.82 0.62 -19.30
CA LEU A 90 3.80 -0.36 -20.39
C LEU A 90 5.21 -0.79 -20.76
N ASP A 91 6.14 0.15 -20.92
CA ASP A 91 7.54 -0.15 -21.23
C ASP A 91 8.19 -1.01 -20.12
N ALA A 92 7.91 -0.68 -18.86
CA ALA A 92 8.39 -1.47 -17.73
C ALA A 92 7.82 -2.89 -17.73
N LEU A 93 6.55 -3.06 -18.06
CA LEU A 93 5.92 -4.36 -18.18
C LEU A 93 6.54 -5.21 -19.29
N TYR A 94 6.75 -4.63 -20.47
CA TYR A 94 7.43 -5.33 -21.57
C TYR A 94 8.85 -5.73 -21.17
N GLY A 95 9.58 -4.88 -20.47
CA GLY A 95 10.90 -5.22 -19.94
C GLY A 95 10.88 -6.43 -18.99
N LEU A 96 9.90 -6.50 -18.10
CA LEU A 96 9.73 -7.64 -17.20
C LEU A 96 9.37 -8.93 -17.95
N ILE A 97 8.56 -8.84 -19.00
CA ILE A 97 8.22 -9.99 -19.85
C ILE A 97 9.47 -10.53 -20.54
N GLU A 98 10.30 -9.67 -21.12
CA GLU A 98 11.54 -10.09 -21.77
C GLU A 98 12.54 -10.72 -20.79
N GLN A 99 12.68 -10.17 -19.60
CA GLN A 99 13.51 -10.75 -18.54
C GLN A 99 13.02 -12.15 -18.15
N ARG A 100 11.71 -12.34 -18.06
CA ARG A 100 11.13 -13.64 -17.73
C ARG A 100 11.36 -14.68 -18.83
N LYS A 101 11.31 -14.28 -20.10
CA LYS A 101 11.59 -15.19 -21.24
C LYS A 101 13.05 -15.65 -21.29
N SER A 102 13.98 -14.79 -20.88
CA SER A 102 15.41 -15.07 -20.88
C SER A 102 15.92 -15.71 -19.58
N ALA A 103 15.08 -15.78 -18.53
CA ALA A 103 15.43 -16.43 -17.29
C ALA A 103 15.44 -17.98 -17.44
N PRO A 104 16.38 -18.70 -16.80
CA PRO A 104 16.35 -20.16 -16.79
C PRO A 104 15.06 -20.65 -16.10
N PRO A 105 14.51 -21.80 -16.53
CA PRO A 105 13.30 -22.34 -15.90
C PRO A 105 13.57 -22.53 -14.41
N LYS A 106 12.64 -22.05 -13.57
CA LYS A 106 12.68 -22.35 -12.16
C LYS A 106 12.66 -23.88 -12.01
N GLN A 107 13.70 -24.43 -11.41
CA GLN A 107 13.64 -25.80 -10.95
C GLN A 107 12.45 -25.85 -9.98
N GLU A 108 11.42 -26.63 -10.33
CA GLU A 108 10.38 -26.98 -9.39
C GLU A 108 11.08 -27.71 -8.25
N GLU A 109 11.17 -27.05 -7.10
CA GLU A 109 11.53 -27.73 -5.88
C GLU A 109 10.41 -28.76 -5.63
N LYS A 110 10.72 -30.00 -5.96
CA LYS A 110 9.85 -31.12 -5.55
C LYS A 110 9.91 -31.19 -4.04
N ALA A 111 8.81 -30.77 -3.45
CA ALA A 111 8.59 -30.94 -2.02
C ALA A 111 8.55 -32.43 -1.63
#